data_9bf4a073e2ed99ba733c2b55270ff69c
#
_entry.id   9bf4a073e2ed99ba733c2b55270ff69c
#
_cell.length_a   1.000
_cell.length_b   1.000
_cell.length_c   1.000
_cell.angle_alpha   90.00
_cell.angle_beta   90.00
_cell.angle_gamma   90.00
#
_symmetry.space_group_name_H-M   'P 1'
#
loop_
_entity.id
_entity.type
_entity.pdbx_description
1 polymer ?
#
loop_
_entity_poly.entity_id
_entity_poly.type
_entity_poly.pdbx_seq_one_letter_code
_entity_poly.pdbx_strand_id
1 'polypeptide(L)'
;MSHDENHSAAVKAKLVRMANQIATFFKSKPHEEGVAGVAEHINKFWEPRMRRHLFEIVDAGGEGLLPLVLEASAKIRRPSEPVTPAQAAEADADVSG
;
A
#
# COMPACT_ATOMS: atom_id res chain seq x y z
N MET A 1 -5.09 23.35 -15.93
CA MET A 1 -4.45 22.30 -15.14
C MET A 1 -5.21 22.07 -13.85
N SER A 2 -5.44 20.84 -13.53
CA SER A 2 -6.26 20.48 -12.40
C SER A 2 -5.43 20.47 -11.11
N HIS A 3 -5.96 21.06 -10.04
CA HIS A 3 -5.34 20.98 -8.72
C HIS A 3 -5.27 19.54 -8.23
N ASP A 4 -6.27 18.74 -8.62
CA ASP A 4 -6.36 17.34 -8.22
C ASP A 4 -5.20 16.53 -8.78
N GLU A 5 -4.79 16.81 -10.01
CA GLU A 5 -3.66 16.15 -10.64
C GLU A 5 -2.37 16.41 -9.88
N ASN A 6 -2.11 17.67 -9.56
CA ASN A 6 -0.92 18.07 -8.82
C ASN A 6 -0.95 17.50 -7.41
N HIS A 7 -2.10 17.52 -6.78
CA HIS A 7 -2.27 16.98 -5.43
C HIS A 7 -2.01 15.47 -5.41
N SER A 8 -2.56 14.75 -6.39
CA SER A 8 -2.39 13.30 -6.47
C SER A 8 -0.92 12.94 -6.69
N ALA A 9 -0.23 13.65 -7.58
CA ALA A 9 1.19 13.41 -7.82
C ALA A 9 2.03 13.68 -6.58
N ALA A 10 1.73 14.75 -5.85
CA ALA A 10 2.44 15.08 -4.63
C ALA A 10 2.20 14.04 -3.54
N VAL A 11 0.97 13.57 -3.40
CA VAL A 11 0.64 12.52 -2.44
C VAL A 11 1.40 11.24 -2.76
N LYS A 12 1.40 10.82 -4.03
CA LYS A 12 2.12 9.61 -4.44
C LYS A 12 3.61 9.73 -4.20
N ALA A 13 4.20 10.87 -4.51
CA ALA A 13 5.63 11.10 -4.27
C ALA A 13 5.96 11.00 -2.78
N LYS A 14 5.11 11.56 -1.95
CA LYS A 14 5.28 11.47 -0.49
C LYS A 14 5.20 10.04 0.00
N LEU A 15 4.23 9.27 -0.51
CA LEU A 15 4.06 7.89 -0.10
C LEU A 15 5.23 7.03 -0.55
N VAL A 16 5.78 7.28 -1.72
CA VAL A 16 7.00 6.60 -2.19
C VAL A 16 8.13 6.82 -1.21
N ARG A 17 8.36 8.09 -0.81
CA ARG A 17 9.41 8.39 0.16
C ARG A 17 9.17 7.69 1.49
N MET A 18 7.94 7.71 1.98
CA MET A 18 7.58 7.08 3.25
C MET A 18 7.79 5.57 3.19
N ALA A 19 7.33 4.94 2.14
CA ALA A 19 7.48 3.50 1.96
C ALA A 19 8.96 3.11 1.89
N ASN A 20 9.74 3.87 1.15
CA ASN A 20 11.17 3.62 1.02
C ASN A 20 11.92 3.81 2.34
N GLN A 21 11.50 4.76 3.17
CA GLN A 21 12.09 4.94 4.49
C GLN A 21 11.82 3.73 5.38
N ILE A 22 10.61 3.19 5.32
CA ILE A 22 10.27 1.98 6.05
C ILE A 22 11.13 0.82 5.58
N ALA A 23 11.24 0.66 4.27
CA ALA A 23 12.07 -0.40 3.68
C ALA A 23 13.54 -0.27 4.09
N THR A 24 14.04 0.95 4.12
CA THR A 24 15.43 1.21 4.52
C THR A 24 15.67 0.78 5.96
N PHE A 25 14.71 1.02 6.84
CA PHE A 25 14.80 0.58 8.22
C PHE A 25 14.91 -0.95 8.31
N PHE A 26 14.10 -1.66 7.53
CA PHE A 26 14.08 -3.12 7.57
C PHE A 26 15.16 -3.78 6.70
N LYS A 27 15.90 -3.00 5.94
CA LYS A 27 16.91 -3.51 5.03
C LYS A 27 18.00 -4.32 5.74
N SER A 28 18.30 -3.99 6.99
CA SER A 28 19.33 -4.68 7.78
C SER A 28 18.86 -6.01 8.36
N LYS A 29 17.56 -6.31 8.24
CA LYS A 29 17.00 -7.56 8.74
C LYS A 29 17.15 -8.67 7.68
N PRO A 30 17.07 -9.94 8.07
CA PRO A 30 17.00 -11.00 7.09
C PRO A 30 15.87 -10.73 6.10
N HIS A 31 16.07 -11.14 4.86
CA HIS A 31 15.17 -10.77 3.77
C HIS A 31 13.68 -11.00 4.07
N GLU A 32 13.31 -12.20 4.47
CA GLU A 32 11.92 -12.54 4.75
C GLU A 32 11.36 -11.73 5.92
N GLU A 33 12.18 -11.51 6.93
CA GLU A 33 11.79 -10.71 8.08
C GLU A 33 11.58 -9.26 7.67
N GLY A 34 12.43 -8.75 6.78
CA GLY A 34 12.28 -7.40 6.24
C GLY A 34 11.01 -7.23 5.45
N VAL A 35 10.71 -8.19 4.58
CA VAL A 35 9.47 -8.17 3.78
C VAL A 35 8.25 -8.15 4.70
N ALA A 36 8.22 -9.05 5.68
CA ALA A 36 7.11 -9.13 6.62
C ALA A 36 7.01 -7.85 7.46
N GLY A 37 8.16 -7.29 7.87
CA GLY A 37 8.19 -6.08 8.68
C GLY A 37 7.62 -4.86 7.95
N VAL A 38 8.01 -4.69 6.69
CA VAL A 38 7.48 -3.58 5.87
C VAL A 38 5.97 -3.73 5.71
N ALA A 39 5.52 -4.93 5.36
CA ALA A 39 4.09 -5.18 5.15
C ALA A 39 3.29 -4.98 6.44
N GLU A 40 3.78 -5.49 7.56
CA GLU A 40 3.12 -5.33 8.83
C GLU A 40 3.01 -3.86 9.23
N HIS A 41 4.09 -3.10 9.06
CA HIS A 41 4.09 -1.68 9.39
C HIS A 41 3.03 -0.94 8.58
N ILE A 42 2.98 -1.18 7.29
CA ILE A 42 2.02 -0.51 6.41
C ILE A 42 0.59 -0.94 6.74
N ASN A 43 0.37 -2.24 6.95
CA ASN A 43 -0.96 -2.74 7.31
C ASN A 43 -1.46 -2.14 8.62
N LYS A 44 -0.57 -1.91 9.56
CA LYS A 44 -0.92 -1.46 10.89
C LYS A 44 -1.10 0.07 10.98
N PHE A 45 -0.24 0.81 10.30
CA PHE A 45 -0.18 2.27 10.48
C PHE A 45 -0.71 3.09 9.30
N TRP A 46 -0.76 2.52 8.10
CA TRP A 46 -1.26 3.27 6.96
C TRP A 46 -2.77 3.11 6.84
N GLU A 47 -3.45 4.25 6.67
CA GLU A 47 -4.89 4.24 6.44
C GLU A 47 -5.22 3.59 5.09
N PRO A 48 -6.45 3.05 4.93
CA PRO A 48 -6.86 2.44 3.66
C PRO A 48 -6.62 3.33 2.44
N ARG A 49 -6.86 4.63 2.56
CA ARG A 49 -6.62 5.57 1.46
C ARG A 49 -5.16 5.58 1.04
N MET A 50 -4.25 5.59 2.01
CA MET A 50 -2.82 5.56 1.75
C MET A 50 -2.41 4.27 1.05
N ARG A 51 -2.94 3.14 1.53
CA ARG A 51 -2.65 1.84 0.91
C ARG A 51 -3.20 1.77 -0.51
N ARG A 52 -4.36 2.38 -0.75
CA ARG A 52 -4.93 2.45 -2.10
C ARG A 52 -3.99 3.19 -3.06
N HIS A 53 -3.48 4.34 -2.64
CA HIS A 53 -2.53 5.10 -3.46
C HIS A 53 -1.25 4.32 -3.70
N LEU A 54 -0.77 3.62 -2.68
CA LEU A 54 0.43 2.78 -2.83
C LEU A 54 0.19 1.70 -3.89
N PHE A 55 -0.96 1.04 -3.87
CA PHE A 55 -1.26 0.01 -4.86
C PHE A 55 -1.44 0.59 -6.26
N GLU A 56 -1.92 1.83 -6.39
CA GLU A 56 -1.95 2.50 -7.69
C GLU A 56 -0.53 2.61 -8.26
N ILE A 57 0.43 2.93 -7.41
CA ILE A 57 1.83 3.02 -7.81
C ILE A 57 2.37 1.64 -8.17
N VAL A 58 2.14 0.66 -7.33
CA VAL A 58 2.60 -0.73 -7.54
C VAL A 58 2.02 -1.30 -8.83
N ASP A 59 0.73 -1.13 -9.04
CA ASP A 59 0.04 -1.66 -10.21
C ASP A 59 0.48 -0.97 -11.51
N ALA A 60 0.94 0.27 -11.40
CA ALA A 60 1.46 1.01 -12.56
C ALA A 60 2.94 0.70 -12.85
N GLY A 61 3.55 -0.23 -12.10
CA GLY A 61 4.93 -0.63 -12.33
C GLY A 61 5.84 -0.42 -11.14
N GLY A 62 5.38 0.26 -10.09
CA GLY A 62 6.16 0.46 -8.87
C GLY A 62 7.35 1.39 -9.01
N GLU A 63 7.31 2.30 -9.99
CA GLU A 63 8.42 3.19 -10.23
C GLU A 63 8.78 4.00 -8.99
N GLY A 64 10.05 4.01 -8.65
CA GLY A 64 10.58 4.74 -7.50
C GLY A 64 10.54 3.96 -6.20
N LEU A 65 9.82 2.85 -6.14
CA LEU A 65 9.77 2.03 -4.93
C LEU A 65 10.96 1.09 -4.86
N LEU A 66 11.54 0.94 -3.67
CA LEU A 66 12.61 -0.02 -3.45
C LEU A 66 12.09 -1.44 -3.62
N PRO A 67 12.95 -2.38 -4.07
CA PRO A 67 12.54 -3.78 -4.25
C PRO A 67 11.85 -4.38 -3.03
N LEU A 68 12.31 -4.04 -1.84
CA LEU A 68 11.74 -4.57 -0.61
C LEU A 68 10.27 -4.16 -0.45
N VAL A 69 9.93 -2.92 -0.87
CA VAL A 69 8.54 -2.46 -0.84
C VAL A 69 7.69 -3.26 -1.83
N LEU A 70 8.22 -3.49 -3.03
CA LEU A 70 7.50 -4.25 -4.06
C LEU A 70 7.23 -5.67 -3.60
N GLU A 71 8.21 -6.31 -2.98
CA GLU A 71 8.02 -7.65 -2.43
C GLU A 71 7.01 -7.65 -1.29
N ALA A 72 7.09 -6.65 -0.41
CA ALA A 72 6.16 -6.53 0.70
C ALA A 72 4.73 -6.29 0.25
N SER A 73 4.56 -5.66 -0.92
CA SER A 73 3.22 -5.31 -1.41
C SER A 73 2.31 -6.54 -1.53
N ALA A 74 2.87 -7.72 -1.79
CA ALA A 74 2.09 -8.94 -1.87
C ALA A 74 1.46 -9.32 -0.52
N LYS A 75 2.01 -8.82 0.58
CA LYS A 75 1.53 -9.09 1.93
C LYS A 75 0.78 -7.92 2.54
N ILE A 76 0.69 -6.80 1.83
CA ILE A 76 -0.07 -5.65 2.28
C ILE A 76 -1.53 -5.85 1.88
N ARG A 77 -2.44 -5.61 2.80
CA ARG A 77 -3.87 -5.76 2.52
C ARG A 77 -4.33 -4.66 1.57
N ARG A 78 -4.94 -5.07 0.47
CA ARG A 78 -5.54 -4.13 -0.46
C ARG A 78 -6.82 -3.58 0.15
N PRO A 79 -6.99 -2.25 0.17
CA PRO A 79 -8.24 -1.68 0.66
C PRO A 79 -9.38 -2.10 -0.27
N SER A 80 -10.55 -2.28 0.32
CA SER A 80 -11.75 -2.55 -0.48
C SER A 80 -12.09 -1.34 -1.33
N GLU A 81 -12.43 -1.59 -2.58
CA GLU A 81 -12.92 -0.53 -3.44
C GLU A 81 -14.36 -0.20 -3.06
N PRO A 82 -14.83 1.03 -3.38
CA PRO A 82 -16.24 1.35 -3.20
C PRO A 82 -17.08 0.30 -3.91
N VAL A 83 -17.98 -0.35 -3.18
CA VAL A 83 -18.76 -1.47 -3.70
C VAL A 83 -20.25 -1.14 -3.69
N THR A 84 -20.99 -1.86 -4.55
CA THR A 84 -22.44 -1.80 -4.53
C THR A 84 -22.96 -2.44 -3.24
N PRO A 85 -24.21 -2.17 -2.84
CA PRO A 85 -24.76 -2.81 -1.66
C PRO A 85 -24.68 -4.34 -1.69
N ALA A 86 -24.84 -4.94 -2.86
CA ALA A 86 -24.74 -6.40 -3.00
C ALA A 86 -23.31 -6.89 -2.72
N GLN A 87 -22.32 -6.19 -3.26
CA GLN A 87 -20.92 -6.54 -3.03
C GLN A 87 -20.52 -6.31 -1.57
N ALA A 88 -21.04 -5.27 -0.96
CA ALA A 88 -20.78 -5.01 0.45
C ALA A 88 -21.33 -6.12 1.32
N ALA A 89 -22.52 -6.64 0.99
CA ALA A 89 -23.11 -7.75 1.71
C ALA A 89 -22.27 -9.02 1.60
N GLU A 90 -21.74 -9.28 0.41
CA GLU A 90 -20.85 -10.43 0.19
C GLU A 90 -19.58 -10.30 1.02
N ALA A 91 -19.00 -9.11 1.05
CA ALA A 91 -17.79 -8.86 1.83
C ALA A 91 -18.03 -9.07 3.32
N ASP A 92 -19.18 -8.63 3.82
CA ASP A 92 -19.56 -8.84 5.21
C ASP A 92 -19.71 -10.32 5.53
N ALA A 93 -20.30 -11.09 4.61
CA ALA A 93 -20.45 -12.52 4.76
C ALA A 93 -19.08 -13.21 4.84
N ASP A 94 -18.16 -12.80 4.00
CA ASP A 94 -16.81 -13.35 3.99
C ASP A 94 -16.08 -13.04 5.30
N VAL A 95 -16.25 -11.85 5.82
CA VAL A 95 -15.60 -11.44 7.05
C VAL A 95 -16.16 -12.21 8.24
N SER A 96 -17.45 -12.46 8.23
CA SER A 96 -18.09 -13.16 9.34
C SER A 96 -17.87 -14.68 9.28
N GLY A 97 -17.46 -15.16 8.12
CA GLY A 97 -17.10 -16.55 7.96
C GLY A 97 -15.69 -16.80 8.45
#